data_f1505d6dae32359c5962f0368bab407c
#
_entry.id   f1505d6dae32359c5962f0368bab407c
#
_cell.length_a   1.000
_cell.length_b   1.000
_cell.length_c   1.000
_cell.angle_alpha   90.00
_cell.angle_beta   90.00
_cell.angle_gamma   90.00
#
_symmetry.space_group_name_H-M   'P 1'
#
loop_
_entity.id
_entity.type
_entity.pdbx_description
1 polymer ?
#
loop_
_entity_poly.entity_id
_entity_poly.type
_entity_poly.pdbx_seq_one_letter_code
_entity_poly.pdbx_strand_id
1 'polypeptide(L)'
;MKKIFQILAMLLAVLFLPVMSDAAEMPSFHDGADIVKGEAAAEVKNALEAVEKKHNVRIAVVTQSSVEGMKIGDYADKLLGTVIKGGEKGNMVLVLDMQERDWYIATDPKMKAMITNDIGIKLMKDAFVNKLSAGNYAEAFKAYAEKADFLISYYEKEGKAYDPDDQFSFLGL
;
A
#
# COMPACT_ATOMS: atom_id res chain seq x y z
N MET A 1 -29.77 -26.38 -45.31
CA MET A 1 -29.50 -26.89 -43.95
C MET A 1 -28.05 -26.75 -43.49
N LYS A 2 -27.04 -26.92 -44.31
CA LYS A 2 -25.60 -26.79 -43.89
C LYS A 2 -25.19 -25.37 -43.44
N LYS A 3 -25.76 -24.30 -44.02
CA LYS A 3 -25.38 -22.91 -43.66
C LYS A 3 -25.95 -22.44 -42.32
N ILE A 4 -27.10 -22.98 -41.89
CA ILE A 4 -27.73 -22.64 -40.62
C ILE A 4 -26.94 -23.27 -39.43
N PHE A 5 -26.37 -24.45 -39.65
CA PHE A 5 -25.54 -25.15 -38.66
C PHE A 5 -24.18 -24.45 -38.42
N GLN A 6 -23.62 -23.81 -39.42
CA GLN A 6 -22.36 -23.06 -39.26
C GLN A 6 -22.55 -21.73 -38.52
N ILE A 7 -23.71 -21.08 -38.70
CA ILE A 7 -24.00 -19.82 -37.97
C ILE A 7 -24.32 -20.12 -36.50
N LEU A 8 -24.99 -21.24 -36.20
CA LEU A 8 -25.29 -21.66 -34.82
C LEU A 8 -24.04 -22.08 -34.05
N ALA A 9 -23.03 -22.71 -34.72
CA ALA A 9 -21.77 -23.07 -34.12
C ALA A 9 -20.88 -21.85 -33.83
N MET A 10 -20.97 -20.78 -34.61
CA MET A 10 -20.23 -19.55 -34.42
C MET A 10 -20.82 -18.67 -33.28
N LEU A 11 -22.13 -18.78 -33.03
CA LEU A 11 -22.81 -18.06 -31.95
C LEU A 11 -22.56 -18.71 -30.58
N LEU A 12 -22.24 -20.01 -30.53
CA LEU A 12 -21.96 -20.73 -29.26
C LEU A 12 -20.51 -20.55 -28.76
N ALA A 13 -19.60 -20.13 -29.63
CA ALA A 13 -18.18 -19.92 -29.29
C ALA A 13 -17.92 -18.61 -28.52
N VAL A 14 -18.90 -17.69 -28.48
CA VAL A 14 -18.76 -16.38 -27.80
C VAL A 14 -19.11 -16.45 -26.30
N LEU A 15 -19.67 -17.56 -25.81
CA LEU A 15 -20.17 -17.71 -24.44
C LEU A 15 -19.17 -18.32 -23.44
N PHE A 16 -17.94 -18.62 -23.87
CA PHE A 16 -16.88 -19.12 -23.00
C PHE A 16 -15.63 -18.20 -23.00
N LEU A 17 -15.85 -16.89 -22.84
CA LEU A 17 -14.78 -16.07 -22.30
C LEU A 17 -14.72 -16.37 -20.80
N PRO A 18 -13.60 -16.88 -20.26
CA PRO A 18 -13.42 -16.90 -18.82
C PRO A 18 -13.50 -15.44 -18.36
N VAL A 19 -14.54 -15.11 -17.61
CA VAL A 19 -14.54 -13.90 -16.79
C VAL A 19 -13.44 -14.17 -15.78
N MET A 20 -12.22 -13.74 -16.10
CA MET A 20 -11.20 -13.56 -15.09
C MET A 20 -11.76 -12.48 -14.17
N SER A 21 -12.37 -12.92 -13.07
CA SER A 21 -12.63 -12.08 -11.93
C SER A 21 -11.26 -11.73 -11.35
N ASP A 22 -10.63 -10.72 -11.93
CA ASP A 22 -9.51 -10.06 -11.28
C ASP A 22 -10.12 -9.47 -10.01
N ALA A 23 -9.68 -9.96 -8.86
CA ALA A 23 -10.12 -9.40 -7.59
C ALA A 23 -9.85 -7.90 -7.68
N ALA A 24 -10.90 -7.09 -7.59
CA ALA A 24 -10.80 -5.66 -7.79
C ALA A 24 -9.67 -5.11 -6.91
N GLU A 25 -8.74 -4.41 -7.53
CA GLU A 25 -7.61 -3.82 -6.82
C GLU A 25 -8.14 -2.83 -5.78
N MET A 26 -7.67 -2.94 -4.54
CA MET A 26 -8.08 -2.04 -3.48
C MET A 26 -7.51 -0.64 -3.73
N PRO A 27 -8.27 0.46 -3.51
CA PRO A 27 -7.73 1.82 -3.68
C PRO A 27 -6.55 2.09 -2.74
N SER A 28 -5.68 3.06 -3.09
CA SER A 28 -4.52 3.45 -2.27
C SER A 28 -4.92 3.95 -0.89
N PHE A 29 -6.11 4.53 -0.76
CA PHE A 29 -6.72 4.86 0.51
C PHE A 29 -8.10 4.19 0.63
N HIS A 30 -8.22 3.27 1.59
CA HIS A 30 -9.48 2.60 1.94
C HIS A 30 -9.82 2.86 3.41
N ASP A 31 -10.80 3.72 3.64
CA ASP A 31 -11.22 4.13 4.99
C ASP A 31 -12.46 3.36 5.44
N GLY A 32 -12.28 2.07 5.76
CA GLY A 32 -13.35 1.20 6.25
C GLY A 32 -13.82 1.57 7.68
N ALA A 33 -13.00 2.29 8.44
CA ALA A 33 -13.37 2.80 9.76
C ALA A 33 -14.06 4.17 9.72
N ASP A 34 -14.11 4.82 8.54
CA ASP A 34 -14.76 6.11 8.33
C ASP A 34 -14.23 7.24 9.22
N ILE A 35 -12.88 7.30 9.42
CA ILE A 35 -12.20 8.23 10.31
C ILE A 35 -11.63 9.47 9.62
N VAL A 36 -11.58 9.50 8.28
CA VAL A 36 -11.10 10.65 7.50
C VAL A 36 -12.21 11.10 6.53
N LYS A 37 -12.67 12.34 6.68
CA LYS A 37 -13.85 12.83 5.96
C LYS A 37 -13.52 13.85 4.87
N GLY A 38 -14.37 13.91 3.86
CA GLY A 38 -14.44 15.00 2.89
C GLY A 38 -13.15 15.21 2.12
N GLU A 39 -12.69 16.45 2.05
CA GLU A 39 -11.49 16.86 1.31
C GLU A 39 -10.22 16.21 1.84
N ALA A 40 -10.11 16.00 3.14
CA ALA A 40 -8.95 15.36 3.75
C ALA A 40 -8.74 13.92 3.26
N ALA A 41 -9.81 13.18 2.98
CA ALA A 41 -9.71 11.83 2.39
C ALA A 41 -9.14 11.88 0.96
N ALA A 42 -9.55 12.89 0.16
CA ALA A 42 -9.00 13.10 -1.17
C ALA A 42 -7.52 13.51 -1.13
N GLU A 43 -7.13 14.35 -0.18
CA GLU A 43 -5.71 14.73 0.03
C GLU A 43 -4.84 13.51 0.36
N VAL A 44 -5.28 12.65 1.28
CA VAL A 44 -4.56 11.42 1.62
C VAL A 44 -4.41 10.51 0.40
N LYS A 45 -5.51 10.28 -0.32
CA LYS A 45 -5.48 9.50 -1.56
C LYS A 45 -4.48 10.06 -2.56
N ASN A 46 -4.54 11.37 -2.83
CA ASN A 46 -3.65 12.03 -3.79
C ASN A 46 -2.18 11.93 -3.35
N ALA A 47 -1.88 12.04 -2.06
CA ALA A 47 -0.52 11.90 -1.53
C ALA A 47 0.04 10.49 -1.77
N LEU A 48 -0.76 9.44 -1.53
CA LEU A 48 -0.37 8.06 -1.79
C LEU A 48 -0.16 7.80 -3.29
N GLU A 49 -1.12 8.18 -4.12
CA GLU A 49 -1.05 8.01 -5.59
C GLU A 49 0.12 8.78 -6.22
N ALA A 50 0.50 9.92 -5.66
CA ALA A 50 1.69 10.66 -6.12
C ALA A 50 2.98 9.86 -5.92
N VAL A 51 3.14 9.20 -4.78
CA VAL A 51 4.29 8.32 -4.49
C VAL A 51 4.28 7.09 -5.40
N GLU A 52 3.11 6.44 -5.55
CA GLU A 52 2.94 5.29 -6.43
C GLU A 52 3.37 5.61 -7.87
N LYS A 53 2.87 6.71 -8.41
CA LYS A 53 3.18 7.15 -9.76
C LYS A 53 4.65 7.54 -9.93
N LYS A 54 5.23 8.22 -8.94
CA LYS A 54 6.63 8.69 -8.98
C LYS A 54 7.61 7.53 -9.02
N HIS A 55 7.35 6.48 -8.24
CA HIS A 55 8.31 5.40 -7.98
C HIS A 55 7.93 4.07 -8.64
N ASN A 56 6.77 3.98 -9.30
CA ASN A 56 6.24 2.72 -9.84
C ASN A 56 6.11 1.63 -8.75
N VAL A 57 5.62 2.02 -7.59
CA VAL A 57 5.33 1.17 -6.43
C VAL A 57 3.84 1.17 -6.14
N ARG A 58 3.40 0.28 -5.26
CA ARG A 58 2.07 0.31 -4.67
C ARG A 58 2.20 0.57 -3.18
N ILE A 59 1.63 1.67 -2.69
CA ILE A 59 1.51 1.95 -1.27
C ILE A 59 0.06 2.23 -0.91
N ALA A 60 -0.41 1.67 0.19
CA ALA A 60 -1.80 1.85 0.58
C ALA A 60 -1.93 2.11 2.08
N VAL A 61 -3.05 2.75 2.44
CA VAL A 61 -3.55 2.86 3.82
C VAL A 61 -4.93 2.24 3.87
N VAL A 62 -5.13 1.33 4.79
CA VAL A 62 -6.41 0.65 5.04
C VAL A 62 -6.78 0.84 6.50
N THR A 63 -7.92 1.45 6.77
CA THR A 63 -8.47 1.54 8.12
C THR A 63 -9.66 0.60 8.27
N GLN A 64 -9.78 -0.05 9.41
CA GLN A 64 -10.89 -0.94 9.73
C GLN A 64 -11.42 -0.62 11.13
N SER A 65 -12.74 -0.74 11.31
CA SER A 65 -13.33 -0.69 12.65
C SER A 65 -12.84 -1.85 13.51
N SER A 66 -12.65 -3.02 12.90
CA SER A 66 -12.06 -4.22 13.49
C SER A 66 -11.55 -5.16 12.39
N VAL A 67 -10.48 -5.90 12.65
CA VAL A 67 -10.00 -7.00 11.78
C VAL A 67 -10.59 -8.35 12.16
N GLU A 68 -11.72 -8.37 12.88
CA GLU A 68 -12.56 -9.54 13.19
C GLU A 68 -11.81 -10.73 13.81
N GLY A 69 -11.01 -10.47 14.85
CA GLY A 69 -10.28 -11.49 15.60
C GLY A 69 -9.04 -12.05 14.89
N MET A 70 -8.69 -11.52 13.72
CA MET A 70 -7.41 -11.80 13.07
C MET A 70 -6.30 -10.96 13.72
N LYS A 71 -5.07 -11.45 13.77
CA LYS A 71 -3.95 -10.57 14.11
C LYS A 71 -3.76 -9.54 13.02
N ILE A 72 -3.51 -8.29 13.39
CA ILE A 72 -3.39 -7.19 12.42
C ILE A 72 -2.29 -7.44 11.38
N GLY A 73 -1.16 -8.06 11.78
CA GLY A 73 -0.11 -8.45 10.85
C GLY A 73 -0.58 -9.48 9.82
N ASP A 74 -1.28 -10.54 10.25
CA ASP A 74 -1.82 -11.56 9.34
C ASP A 74 -2.86 -10.95 8.38
N TYR A 75 -3.66 -10.00 8.85
CA TYR A 75 -4.60 -9.26 8.01
C TYR A 75 -3.88 -8.39 6.97
N ALA A 76 -2.85 -7.64 7.38
CA ALA A 76 -2.05 -6.82 6.48
C ALA A 76 -1.33 -7.65 5.40
N ASP A 77 -0.72 -8.79 5.80
CA ASP A 77 -0.06 -9.72 4.89
C ASP A 77 -1.06 -10.33 3.89
N LYS A 78 -2.27 -10.65 4.33
CA LYS A 78 -3.35 -11.13 3.45
C LYS A 78 -3.73 -10.06 2.42
N LEU A 79 -3.89 -8.80 2.82
CA LEU A 79 -4.19 -7.71 1.89
C LEU A 79 -3.07 -7.54 0.85
N LEU A 80 -1.81 -7.55 1.31
CA LEU A 80 -0.64 -7.43 0.47
C LEU A 80 -0.55 -8.57 -0.55
N GLY A 81 -0.91 -9.79 -0.16
CA GLY A 81 -0.90 -10.96 -1.05
C GLY A 81 -2.08 -11.04 -2.03
N THR A 82 -3.16 -10.28 -1.80
CA THR A 82 -4.42 -10.44 -2.57
C THR A 82 -4.81 -9.20 -3.37
N VAL A 83 -4.95 -8.04 -2.72
CA VAL A 83 -5.57 -6.82 -3.30
C VAL A 83 -4.65 -5.60 -3.33
N ILE A 84 -3.54 -5.60 -2.56
CA ILE A 84 -2.50 -4.57 -2.59
C ILE A 84 -1.33 -5.08 -3.43
N LYS A 85 -1.43 -4.95 -4.73
CA LYS A 85 -0.47 -5.45 -5.72
C LYS A 85 -0.39 -4.48 -6.91
N GLY A 86 0.47 -4.76 -7.86
CA GLY A 86 0.59 -3.96 -9.09
C GLY A 86 1.78 -2.98 -9.08
N GLY A 87 2.42 -2.75 -7.94
CA GLY A 87 3.67 -2.00 -7.90
C GLY A 87 4.83 -2.84 -8.47
N GLU A 88 5.37 -2.43 -9.61
CA GLU A 88 6.46 -3.18 -10.25
C GLU A 88 7.73 -3.22 -9.39
N LYS A 89 8.00 -2.13 -8.66
CA LYS A 89 9.18 -2.00 -7.79
C LYS A 89 8.93 -2.40 -6.34
N GLY A 90 7.67 -2.64 -5.94
CA GLY A 90 7.33 -3.11 -4.60
C GLY A 90 5.96 -2.68 -4.12
N ASN A 91 5.44 -3.40 -3.12
CA ASN A 91 4.11 -3.17 -2.56
C ASN A 91 4.19 -3.05 -1.04
N MET A 92 3.40 -2.14 -0.46
CA MET A 92 3.34 -1.87 0.97
C MET A 92 1.93 -1.43 1.39
N VAL A 93 1.50 -1.84 2.58
CA VAL A 93 0.25 -1.39 3.17
C VAL A 93 0.43 -1.05 4.65
N LEU A 94 -0.13 0.08 5.06
CA LEU A 94 -0.38 0.44 6.46
C LEU A 94 -1.83 0.07 6.80
N VAL A 95 -2.03 -0.80 7.77
CA VAL A 95 -3.36 -1.17 8.29
C VAL A 95 -3.55 -0.57 9.69
N LEU A 96 -4.74 -0.04 9.94
CA LEU A 96 -5.20 0.39 11.26
C LEU A 96 -6.41 -0.43 11.69
N ASP A 97 -6.38 -0.98 12.92
CA ASP A 97 -7.53 -1.53 13.64
C ASP A 97 -7.95 -0.52 14.71
N MET A 98 -9.14 0.06 14.55
CA MET A 98 -9.62 1.10 15.44
C MET A 98 -10.15 0.55 16.77
N GLN A 99 -10.62 -0.69 16.80
CA GLN A 99 -11.09 -1.36 18.01
C GLN A 99 -9.93 -1.63 18.97
N GLU A 100 -8.84 -2.22 18.45
CA GLU A 100 -7.66 -2.57 19.25
C GLU A 100 -6.67 -1.40 19.37
N ARG A 101 -6.88 -0.31 18.61
CA ARG A 101 -5.96 0.84 18.51
C ARG A 101 -4.56 0.41 18.11
N ASP A 102 -4.49 -0.54 17.17
CA ASP A 102 -3.26 -1.12 16.68
C ASP A 102 -3.04 -0.79 15.21
N TRP A 103 -1.81 -0.91 14.76
CA TRP A 103 -1.42 -0.69 13.38
C TRP A 103 -0.29 -1.61 12.97
N TYR A 104 -0.22 -1.89 11.69
CA TYR A 104 0.85 -2.72 11.12
C TYR A 104 1.20 -2.25 9.71
N ILE A 105 2.51 -2.30 9.35
CA ILE A 105 2.99 -2.10 7.99
C ILE A 105 3.48 -3.43 7.46
N ALA A 106 2.85 -3.92 6.39
CA ALA A 106 3.32 -5.06 5.61
C ALA A 106 4.04 -4.58 4.34
N THR A 107 5.14 -5.25 3.99
CA THR A 107 5.95 -4.96 2.79
C THR A 107 6.27 -6.24 2.05
N ASP A 108 6.20 -6.23 0.72
CA ASP A 108 6.72 -7.33 -0.08
C ASP A 108 8.26 -7.33 -0.13
N PRO A 109 8.91 -8.41 -0.66
CA PRO A 109 10.36 -8.49 -0.69
C PRO A 109 11.05 -7.35 -1.45
N LYS A 110 10.42 -6.78 -2.49
CA LYS A 110 10.98 -5.66 -3.26
C LYS A 110 10.92 -4.37 -2.45
N MET A 111 9.79 -4.09 -1.82
CA MET A 111 9.63 -2.92 -0.94
C MET A 111 10.54 -3.01 0.28
N LYS A 112 10.69 -4.20 0.87
CA LYS A 112 11.57 -4.45 2.01
C LYS A 112 13.04 -4.17 1.72
N ALA A 113 13.48 -4.30 0.46
CA ALA A 113 14.84 -3.92 0.06
C ALA A 113 15.07 -2.41 0.10
N MET A 114 14.00 -1.62 -0.10
CA MET A 114 14.05 -0.15 -0.06
C MET A 114 13.74 0.41 1.33
N ILE A 115 12.77 -0.18 2.02
CA ILE A 115 12.29 0.20 3.36
C ILE A 115 12.48 -1.01 4.27
N THR A 116 13.64 -1.07 4.94
CA THR A 116 14.04 -2.20 5.79
C THR A 116 13.19 -2.31 7.05
N ASN A 117 13.09 -3.53 7.61
CA ASN A 117 12.25 -3.76 8.79
C ASN A 117 12.78 -3.07 10.07
N ASP A 118 14.08 -2.90 10.18
CA ASP A 118 14.74 -2.32 11.35
C ASP A 118 14.75 -0.78 11.29
N ILE A 119 15.43 -0.21 10.31
CA ILE A 119 15.59 1.25 10.18
C ILE A 119 14.40 1.87 9.44
N GLY A 120 14.05 1.33 8.27
CA GLY A 120 13.01 1.89 7.41
C GLY A 120 11.65 1.96 8.10
N ILE A 121 11.16 0.85 8.64
CA ILE A 121 9.85 0.81 9.34
C ILE A 121 9.88 1.66 10.61
N LYS A 122 11.00 1.72 11.34
CA LYS A 122 11.13 2.62 12.48
C LYS A 122 10.97 4.10 12.08
N LEU A 123 11.63 4.54 11.01
CA LEU A 123 11.51 5.91 10.50
C LEU A 123 10.09 6.21 9.99
N MET A 124 9.44 5.23 9.36
CA MET A 124 8.03 5.33 8.98
C MET A 124 7.16 5.56 10.22
N LYS A 125 7.29 4.69 11.25
CA LYS A 125 6.57 4.81 12.53
C LYS A 125 6.76 6.19 13.14
N ASP A 126 8.00 6.66 13.27
CA ASP A 126 8.32 7.94 13.91
C ASP A 126 7.68 9.14 13.18
N ALA A 127 7.44 9.02 11.87
CA ALA A 127 6.80 10.06 11.08
C ALA A 127 5.29 10.21 11.37
N PHE A 128 4.57 9.11 11.63
CA PHE A 128 3.11 9.15 11.69
C PHE A 128 2.50 8.83 13.06
N VAL A 129 3.17 8.05 13.93
CA VAL A 129 2.52 7.48 15.13
C VAL A 129 2.00 8.54 16.12
N ASN A 130 2.73 9.63 16.32
CA ASN A 130 2.30 10.71 17.20
C ASN A 130 1.06 11.42 16.68
N LYS A 131 0.92 11.54 15.35
CA LYS A 131 -0.27 12.10 14.71
C LYS A 131 -1.48 11.17 14.84
N LEU A 132 -1.27 9.85 14.69
CA LEU A 132 -2.31 8.85 14.96
C LEU A 132 -2.81 8.94 16.41
N SER A 133 -1.89 8.98 17.36
CA SER A 133 -2.22 9.05 18.80
C SER A 133 -2.98 10.32 19.17
N ALA A 134 -2.75 11.41 18.43
CA ALA A 134 -3.47 12.68 18.60
C ALA A 134 -4.82 12.73 17.86
N GLY A 135 -5.20 11.66 17.11
CA GLY A 135 -6.40 11.63 16.28
C GLY A 135 -6.30 12.40 14.96
N ASN A 136 -5.10 12.88 14.60
CA ASN A 136 -4.84 13.61 13.37
C ASN A 136 -4.57 12.62 12.22
N TYR A 137 -5.59 11.81 11.86
CA TYR A 137 -5.44 10.67 10.95
C TYR A 137 -4.98 11.08 9.55
N ALA A 138 -5.60 12.08 8.94
CA ALA A 138 -5.21 12.54 7.60
C ALA A 138 -3.74 12.98 7.56
N GLU A 139 -3.29 13.75 8.55
CA GLU A 139 -1.90 14.18 8.67
C GLU A 139 -0.93 13.01 8.93
N ALA A 140 -1.38 12.00 9.66
CA ALA A 140 -0.61 10.77 9.87
C ALA A 140 -0.40 10.02 8.56
N PHE A 141 -1.44 9.86 7.76
CA PHE A 141 -1.36 9.15 6.49
C PHE A 141 -0.57 9.90 5.42
N LYS A 142 -0.68 11.23 5.39
CA LYS A 142 0.19 12.06 4.54
C LYS A 142 1.66 11.94 4.95
N ALA A 143 1.96 11.97 6.25
CA ALA A 143 3.33 11.77 6.76
C ALA A 143 3.88 10.36 6.46
N TYR A 144 3.03 9.34 6.47
CA TYR A 144 3.38 7.99 6.00
C TYR A 144 3.79 8.03 4.52
N ALA A 145 3.00 8.65 3.65
CA ALA A 145 3.30 8.78 2.22
C ALA A 145 4.61 9.56 1.98
N GLU A 146 4.79 10.70 2.65
CA GLU A 146 6.00 11.53 2.55
C GLU A 146 7.27 10.78 3.00
N LYS A 147 7.17 10.00 4.08
CA LYS A 147 8.31 9.21 4.55
C LYS A 147 8.64 8.06 3.60
N ALA A 148 7.62 7.42 3.01
CA ALA A 148 7.82 6.41 1.97
C ALA A 148 8.52 7.02 0.74
N ASP A 149 8.06 8.19 0.27
CA ASP A 149 8.68 8.92 -0.83
C ASP A 149 10.16 9.20 -0.58
N PHE A 150 10.50 9.67 0.62
CA PHE A 150 11.87 9.94 1.02
C PHE A 150 12.74 8.67 0.97
N LEU A 151 12.30 7.58 1.60
CA LEU A 151 13.08 6.34 1.71
C LEU A 151 13.29 5.67 0.35
N ILE A 152 12.25 5.65 -0.49
CA ILE A 152 12.32 5.09 -1.84
C ILE A 152 13.21 5.97 -2.73
N SER A 153 13.07 7.31 -2.67
CA SER A 153 13.92 8.24 -3.42
C SER A 153 15.40 8.07 -3.05
N TYR A 154 15.69 7.86 -1.75
CA TYR A 154 17.05 7.60 -1.29
C TYR A 154 17.61 6.32 -1.91
N TYR A 155 16.81 5.22 -1.83
CA TYR A 155 17.22 3.95 -2.42
C TYR A 155 17.47 4.06 -3.93
N GLU A 156 16.60 4.74 -4.67
CA GLU A 156 16.74 4.94 -6.12
C GLU A 156 17.99 5.74 -6.48
N LYS A 157 18.37 6.69 -5.63
CA LYS A 157 19.57 7.52 -5.83
C LYS A 157 20.87 6.82 -5.42
N GLU A 158 20.87 6.19 -4.25
CA GLU A 158 22.09 5.65 -3.63
C GLU A 158 22.33 4.16 -3.90
N GLY A 159 21.28 3.43 -4.42
CA GLY A 159 21.34 1.98 -4.68
C GLY A 159 21.31 1.10 -3.44
N LYS A 160 21.05 1.70 -2.26
CA LYS A 160 20.93 1.01 -0.96
C LYS A 160 19.88 1.65 -0.08
N ALA A 161 19.33 0.88 0.88
CA ALA A 161 18.38 1.41 1.85
C ALA A 161 19.03 2.50 2.71
N TYR A 162 18.20 3.45 3.16
CA TYR A 162 18.65 4.53 4.04
C TYR A 162 19.14 3.99 5.37
N ASP A 163 20.34 4.43 5.76
CA ASP A 163 20.94 4.21 7.07
C ASP A 163 21.44 5.56 7.61
N PRO A 164 20.99 6.01 8.79
CA PRO A 164 21.47 7.26 9.38
C PRO A 164 22.99 7.24 9.68
N ASP A 165 23.57 6.08 9.94
CA ASP A 165 25.00 5.97 10.22
C ASP A 165 25.88 6.23 8.99
N ASP A 166 25.33 6.05 7.78
CA ASP A 166 26.05 6.39 6.54
C ASP A 166 26.37 7.89 6.43
N GLN A 167 25.57 8.76 7.04
CA GLN A 167 25.79 10.21 7.02
C GLN A 167 27.00 10.63 7.90
N PHE A 168 27.29 9.87 8.95
CA PHE A 168 28.43 10.14 9.84
C PHE A 168 29.76 9.68 9.23
N SER A 169 29.76 8.62 8.43
CA SER A 169 30.96 8.14 7.73
C SER A 169 31.47 9.11 6.67
N PHE A 170 30.60 9.95 6.10
CA PHE A 170 30.94 10.97 5.11
C PHE A 170 31.63 12.22 5.74
N LEU A 171 31.44 12.43 7.04
CA LEU A 171 32.05 13.56 7.78
C LEU A 171 33.44 13.26 8.36
N GLY A 172 33.98 12.05 8.14
CA GLY A 172 35.35 11.70 8.49
C GLY A 172 35.65 11.75 10.00
N LEU A 173 34.66 11.40 10.85
CA LEU A 173 34.81 11.25 12.31
C LEU A 173 34.77 9.78 12.69
#